data_89fabd5847466b26d7d5df0bf33c16df
#
_entry.id   89fabd5847466b26d7d5df0bf33c16df
#
_cell.length_a   1.000
_cell.length_b   1.000
_cell.length_c   1.000
_cell.angle_alpha   90.00
_cell.angle_beta   90.00
_cell.angle_gamma   90.00
#
_symmetry.space_group_name_H-M   'P 1'
#
loop_
_entity.id
_entity.type
_entity.pdbx_description
1 polymer ?
#
loop_
_entity_poly.entity_id
_entity_poly.type
_entity_poly.pdbx_seq_one_letter_code
_entity_poly.pdbx_strand_id
1 'polypeptide(L)'
;MKAILEQIPTSASGAAVLDVGCGEGYYLGSIARERGVEAYGVDLSSEAADLAARRYPGGTWIVANADRSIPCATGAFDWVLSIDARLNASEMRRVLKPDGRLLVAVPGPDDLVELREAVLGEGRLRDRLEGTAERLAADFELEARRTVRGSARLGPDAIRDALAATYRARDSRRERIAAMPETAVTLSHELARFRPR
;
A
#
# COMPACT_ATOMS: atom_id res chain seq x y z
N MET A 1 -1.59 -10.10 -0.67
CA MET A 1 -2.56 -10.22 -1.80
C MET A 1 -3.92 -10.79 -1.36
N LYS A 2 -4.03 -12.05 -0.91
CA LYS A 2 -5.33 -12.68 -0.57
C LYS A 2 -6.22 -11.81 0.32
N ALA A 3 -5.68 -11.23 1.39
CA ALA A 3 -6.45 -10.40 2.30
C ALA A 3 -6.99 -9.10 1.67
N ILE A 4 -6.30 -8.53 0.70
CA ILE A 4 -6.76 -7.37 -0.07
C ILE A 4 -7.90 -7.78 -1.00
N LEU A 5 -7.77 -8.90 -1.70
CA LEU A 5 -8.82 -9.46 -2.56
C LEU A 5 -10.12 -9.79 -1.78
N GLU A 6 -10.00 -10.19 -0.53
CA GLU A 6 -11.16 -10.45 0.34
C GLU A 6 -11.92 -9.17 0.75
N GLN A 7 -11.28 -7.99 0.64
CA GLN A 7 -11.94 -6.70 0.89
C GLN A 7 -12.74 -6.19 -0.32
N ILE A 8 -12.37 -6.61 -1.52
CA ILE A 8 -13.03 -6.21 -2.77
C ILE A 8 -13.96 -7.34 -3.20
N PRO A 9 -15.28 -7.16 -3.16
CA PRO A 9 -16.23 -8.23 -3.44
C PRO A 9 -16.17 -8.68 -4.91
N THR A 10 -16.59 -9.91 -5.18
CA THR A 10 -16.69 -10.46 -6.55
C THR A 10 -17.72 -9.71 -7.41
N SER A 11 -18.72 -9.09 -6.78
CA SER A 11 -19.70 -8.21 -7.43
C SER A 11 -19.10 -6.89 -7.94
N ALA A 12 -17.82 -6.62 -7.66
CA ALA A 12 -17.12 -5.42 -8.16
C ALA A 12 -16.69 -5.55 -9.64
N SER A 13 -17.09 -6.60 -10.37
CA SER A 13 -16.79 -6.72 -11.80
C SER A 13 -17.29 -5.50 -12.56
N GLY A 14 -16.43 -4.89 -13.38
CA GLY A 14 -16.69 -3.63 -14.08
C GLY A 14 -16.59 -2.37 -13.21
N ALA A 15 -16.29 -2.49 -11.92
CA ALA A 15 -16.05 -1.33 -11.06
C ALA A 15 -14.72 -0.64 -11.42
N ALA A 16 -14.70 0.69 -11.39
CA ALA A 16 -13.48 1.47 -11.57
C ALA A 16 -12.69 1.53 -10.27
N VAL A 17 -11.44 1.05 -10.30
CA VAL A 17 -10.53 0.99 -9.14
C VAL A 17 -9.29 1.81 -9.40
N LEU A 18 -9.00 2.78 -8.53
CA LEU A 18 -7.76 3.56 -8.55
C LEU A 18 -6.81 3.08 -7.45
N ASP A 19 -5.56 2.82 -7.79
CA ASP A 19 -4.48 2.57 -6.84
C ASP A 19 -3.53 3.76 -6.80
N VAL A 20 -3.45 4.42 -5.63
CA VAL A 20 -2.62 5.61 -5.40
C VAL A 20 -1.28 5.19 -4.81
N GLY A 21 -0.20 5.43 -5.57
CA GLY A 21 1.12 4.88 -5.29
C GLY A 21 1.22 3.43 -5.76
N CYS A 22 0.74 3.16 -6.98
CA CYS A 22 0.56 1.80 -7.50
C CYS A 22 1.88 1.05 -7.78
N GLY A 23 3.02 1.74 -7.79
CA GLY A 23 4.31 1.15 -8.13
C GLY A 23 4.25 0.41 -9.47
N GLU A 24 4.77 -0.81 -9.48
CA GLU A 24 4.77 -1.71 -10.66
C GLU A 24 3.41 -2.39 -10.94
N GLY A 25 2.33 -1.95 -10.32
CA GLY A 25 0.97 -2.44 -10.54
C GLY A 25 0.64 -3.80 -9.95
N TYR A 26 1.46 -4.35 -9.06
CA TYR A 26 1.31 -5.71 -8.54
C TYR A 26 -0.05 -5.96 -7.89
N TYR A 27 -0.50 -5.06 -7.01
CA TYR A 27 -1.78 -5.22 -6.32
C TYR A 27 -2.95 -4.98 -7.28
N LEU A 28 -2.96 -3.85 -7.96
CA LEU A 28 -4.04 -3.46 -8.85
C LEU A 28 -4.21 -4.43 -10.03
N GLY A 29 -3.13 -4.83 -10.69
CA GLY A 29 -3.16 -5.78 -11.79
C GLY A 29 -3.65 -7.17 -11.37
N SER A 30 -3.31 -7.61 -10.15
CA SER A 30 -3.84 -8.85 -9.58
C SER A 30 -5.34 -8.73 -9.26
N ILE A 31 -5.78 -7.59 -8.72
CA ILE A 31 -7.21 -7.34 -8.46
C ILE A 31 -7.99 -7.31 -9.77
N ALA A 32 -7.48 -6.63 -10.81
CA ALA A 32 -8.13 -6.57 -12.12
C ALA A 32 -8.35 -7.98 -12.71
N ARG A 33 -7.32 -8.81 -12.65
CA ARG A 33 -7.41 -10.20 -13.14
C ARG A 33 -8.40 -11.06 -12.36
N GLU A 34 -8.43 -10.93 -11.03
CA GLU A 34 -9.25 -11.80 -10.17
C GLU A 34 -10.70 -11.30 -10.00
N ARG A 35 -10.96 -10.02 -10.23
CA ARG A 35 -12.26 -9.38 -10.00
C ARG A 35 -12.90 -8.79 -11.26
N GLY A 36 -12.15 -8.67 -12.36
CA GLY A 36 -12.65 -8.07 -13.59
C GLY A 36 -12.96 -6.57 -13.45
N VAL A 37 -12.17 -5.85 -12.65
CA VAL A 37 -12.32 -4.40 -12.44
C VAL A 37 -11.59 -3.62 -13.53
N GLU A 38 -12.03 -2.38 -13.78
CA GLU A 38 -11.29 -1.41 -14.57
C GLU A 38 -10.16 -0.81 -13.72
N ALA A 39 -8.91 -1.05 -14.13
CA ALA A 39 -7.73 -0.72 -13.35
C ALA A 39 -7.13 0.62 -13.75
N TYR A 40 -6.96 1.52 -12.78
CA TYR A 40 -6.30 2.81 -12.91
C TYR A 40 -5.23 2.94 -11.84
N GLY A 41 -3.97 3.10 -12.22
CA GLY A 41 -2.85 3.28 -11.28
C GLY A 41 -2.22 4.64 -11.43
N VAL A 42 -1.88 5.30 -10.33
CA VAL A 42 -1.10 6.53 -10.31
C VAL A 42 0.15 6.37 -9.47
N ASP A 43 1.30 6.71 -10.02
CA ASP A 43 2.57 6.74 -9.30
C ASP A 43 3.43 7.95 -9.72
N LEU A 44 4.34 8.36 -8.85
CA LEU A 44 5.29 9.44 -9.13
C LEU A 44 6.43 8.97 -10.03
N SER A 45 6.79 7.68 -9.96
CA SER A 45 7.86 7.07 -10.74
C SER A 45 7.36 6.69 -12.14
N SER A 46 7.94 7.31 -13.16
CA SER A 46 7.70 6.95 -14.56
C SER A 46 8.18 5.53 -14.88
N GLU A 47 9.26 5.08 -14.24
CA GLU A 47 9.81 3.74 -14.42
C GLU A 47 8.86 2.68 -13.87
N ALA A 48 8.28 2.93 -12.68
CA ALA A 48 7.32 2.02 -12.08
C ALA A 48 6.02 1.94 -12.92
N ALA A 49 5.50 3.08 -13.38
CA ALA A 49 4.33 3.13 -14.24
C ALA A 49 4.56 2.42 -15.59
N ASP A 50 5.75 2.56 -16.18
CA ASP A 50 6.17 1.85 -17.40
C ASP A 50 6.20 0.32 -17.20
N LEU A 51 6.73 -0.14 -16.07
CA LEU A 51 6.74 -1.56 -15.72
C LEU A 51 5.32 -2.09 -15.51
N ALA A 52 4.47 -1.30 -14.84
CA ALA A 52 3.06 -1.65 -14.64
C ALA A 52 2.33 -1.78 -15.98
N ALA A 53 2.52 -0.83 -16.91
CA ALA A 53 1.91 -0.84 -18.25
C ALA A 53 2.32 -2.08 -19.06
N ARG A 54 3.60 -2.47 -19.00
CA ARG A 54 4.09 -3.68 -19.68
C ARG A 54 3.57 -4.96 -19.05
N ARG A 55 3.47 -5.01 -17.72
CA ARG A 55 3.03 -6.20 -16.99
C ARG A 55 1.53 -6.41 -17.02
N TYR A 56 0.78 -5.31 -17.06
CA TYR A 56 -0.69 -5.29 -17.01
C TYR A 56 -1.25 -4.33 -18.08
N PRO A 57 -1.18 -4.70 -19.36
CA PRO A 57 -1.53 -3.82 -20.48
C PRO A 57 -3.04 -3.45 -20.55
N GLY A 58 -3.89 -4.15 -19.81
CA GLY A 58 -5.31 -3.82 -19.68
C GLY A 58 -5.64 -2.70 -18.69
N GLY A 59 -4.64 -2.18 -17.95
CA GLY A 59 -4.83 -1.07 -17.03
C GLY A 59 -4.43 0.28 -17.61
N THR A 60 -4.89 1.36 -16.98
CA THR A 60 -4.46 2.73 -17.25
C THR A 60 -3.45 3.17 -16.20
N TRP A 61 -2.23 3.49 -16.62
CA TRP A 61 -1.13 3.83 -15.73
C TRP A 61 -0.71 5.29 -15.93
N ILE A 62 -0.75 6.06 -14.85
CA ILE A 62 -0.63 7.52 -14.86
C ILE A 62 0.61 7.93 -14.07
N VAL A 63 1.47 8.76 -14.65
CA VAL A 63 2.59 9.38 -13.92
C VAL A 63 2.15 10.73 -13.38
N ALA A 64 2.00 10.83 -12.06
CA ALA A 64 1.61 12.07 -11.41
C ALA A 64 2.00 12.12 -9.94
N ASN A 65 2.09 13.33 -9.39
CA ASN A 65 2.27 13.54 -7.96
C ASN A 65 0.91 13.60 -7.24
N ALA A 66 0.44 12.46 -6.76
CA ALA A 66 -0.83 12.34 -6.05
C ALA A 66 -0.86 13.10 -4.71
N ASP A 67 0.30 13.46 -4.13
CA ASP A 67 0.36 14.34 -2.95
C ASP A 67 -0.14 15.75 -3.26
N ARG A 68 -0.09 16.17 -4.54
CA ARG A 68 -0.59 17.48 -5.00
C ARG A 68 -1.99 17.38 -5.57
N SER A 69 -2.17 16.50 -6.56
CA SER A 69 -3.45 16.29 -7.23
C SER A 69 -3.47 14.95 -7.93
N ILE A 70 -4.63 14.30 -7.93
CA ILE A 70 -4.89 13.09 -8.71
C ILE A 70 -5.54 13.52 -10.03
N PRO A 71 -4.91 13.29 -11.21
CA PRO A 71 -5.40 13.79 -12.49
C PRO A 71 -6.57 12.98 -13.04
N CYS A 72 -7.61 12.82 -12.21
CA CYS A 72 -8.83 12.10 -12.52
C CYS A 72 -10.05 12.95 -12.15
N ALA A 73 -11.17 12.65 -12.79
CA ALA A 73 -12.43 13.36 -12.56
C ALA A 73 -12.97 13.10 -11.12
N THR A 74 -13.74 14.05 -10.62
CA THR A 74 -14.47 13.91 -9.35
C THR A 74 -15.48 12.78 -9.46
N GLY A 75 -15.55 11.92 -8.43
CA GLY A 75 -16.52 10.83 -8.36
C GLY A 75 -16.34 9.75 -9.43
N ALA A 76 -15.13 9.53 -9.92
CA ALA A 76 -14.86 8.59 -10.99
C ALA A 76 -14.77 7.12 -10.53
N PHE A 77 -14.35 6.87 -9.27
CA PHE A 77 -13.96 5.55 -8.83
C PHE A 77 -14.92 4.94 -7.80
N ASP A 78 -15.17 3.66 -7.95
CA ASP A 78 -15.91 2.85 -6.97
C ASP A 78 -15.01 2.47 -5.79
N TRP A 79 -13.72 2.26 -6.07
CA TRP A 79 -12.69 1.96 -5.08
C TRP A 79 -11.45 2.82 -5.29
N VAL A 80 -10.91 3.31 -4.19
CA VAL A 80 -9.57 3.90 -4.14
C VAL A 80 -8.74 3.04 -3.20
N LEU A 81 -7.54 2.68 -3.62
CA LEU A 81 -6.56 1.92 -2.84
C LEU A 81 -5.38 2.82 -2.48
N SER A 82 -4.82 2.61 -1.30
CA SER A 82 -3.53 3.14 -0.88
C SER A 82 -2.80 2.07 -0.08
N ILE A 83 -1.86 1.40 -0.71
CA ILE A 83 -1.14 0.27 -0.13
C ILE A 83 0.32 0.68 0.08
N ASP A 84 0.72 0.83 1.34
CA ASP A 84 2.05 1.31 1.75
C ASP A 84 2.44 2.66 1.10
N ALA A 85 1.45 3.46 0.71
CA ALA A 85 1.62 4.71 -0.01
C ALA A 85 1.26 5.94 0.85
N ARG A 86 1.50 7.12 0.29
CA ARG A 86 1.12 8.38 0.92
C ARG A 86 -0.37 8.64 0.76
N LEU A 87 -0.94 9.40 1.70
CA LEU A 87 -2.35 9.74 1.72
C LEU A 87 -2.56 11.23 1.45
N ASN A 88 -3.37 11.51 0.43
CA ASN A 88 -3.98 12.81 0.20
C ASN A 88 -5.50 12.63 0.36
N ALA A 89 -5.99 12.81 1.59
CA ALA A 89 -7.37 12.49 1.96
C ALA A 89 -8.40 13.24 1.10
N SER A 90 -8.21 14.53 0.90
CA SER A 90 -9.13 15.37 0.12
C SER A 90 -9.20 14.96 -1.35
N GLU A 91 -8.08 14.64 -1.98
CA GLU A 91 -8.05 14.18 -3.37
C GLU A 91 -8.62 12.77 -3.52
N MET A 92 -8.31 11.86 -2.59
CA MET A 92 -8.92 10.52 -2.55
C MET A 92 -10.43 10.62 -2.37
N ARG A 93 -10.90 11.53 -1.49
CA ARG A 93 -12.34 11.81 -1.31
C ARG A 93 -12.97 12.38 -2.58
N ARG A 94 -12.29 13.31 -3.24
CA ARG A 94 -12.78 13.96 -4.46
C ARG A 94 -13.00 12.96 -5.60
N VAL A 95 -12.03 12.07 -5.83
CA VAL A 95 -12.10 11.13 -6.96
C VAL A 95 -13.01 9.93 -6.69
N LEU A 96 -13.32 9.65 -5.41
CA LEU A 96 -14.17 8.55 -5.01
C LEU A 96 -15.65 8.91 -5.17
N LYS A 97 -16.45 7.98 -5.69
CA LYS A 97 -17.91 8.08 -5.73
C LYS A 97 -18.49 8.22 -4.32
N PRO A 98 -19.70 8.82 -4.16
CA PRO A 98 -20.34 8.93 -2.84
C PRO A 98 -20.48 7.60 -2.10
N ASP A 99 -20.82 6.53 -2.82
CA ASP A 99 -20.97 5.17 -2.29
C ASP A 99 -19.70 4.31 -2.42
N GLY A 100 -18.60 4.92 -2.87
CA GLY A 100 -17.32 4.24 -3.05
C GLY A 100 -16.63 3.89 -1.73
N ARG A 101 -15.54 3.15 -1.82
CA ARG A 101 -14.74 2.73 -0.64
C ARG A 101 -13.26 3.03 -0.83
N LEU A 102 -12.65 3.53 0.23
CA LEU A 102 -11.21 3.65 0.33
C LEU A 102 -10.67 2.46 1.11
N LEU A 103 -9.73 1.71 0.52
CA LEU A 103 -8.99 0.65 1.19
C LEU A 103 -7.55 1.10 1.40
N VAL A 104 -7.13 1.13 2.66
CA VAL A 104 -5.77 1.47 3.05
C VAL A 104 -5.09 0.24 3.64
N ALA A 105 -3.85 0.00 3.24
CA ALA A 105 -2.96 -0.96 3.87
C ALA A 105 -1.71 -0.23 4.36
N VAL A 106 -1.35 -0.47 5.62
CA VAL A 106 -0.12 0.06 6.23
C VAL A 106 0.62 -1.05 6.96
N PRO A 107 1.95 -0.98 7.11
CA PRO A 107 2.69 -1.95 7.92
C PRO A 107 2.13 -2.00 9.33
N GLY A 108 1.90 -3.21 9.83
CA GLY A 108 1.41 -3.45 11.18
C GLY A 108 2.41 -3.01 12.26
N PRO A 109 1.97 -2.97 13.52
CA PRO A 109 2.83 -2.49 14.62
C PRO A 109 4.13 -3.28 14.76
N ASP A 110 4.07 -4.58 14.55
CA ASP A 110 5.16 -5.54 14.69
C ASP A 110 5.81 -5.94 13.35
N ASP A 111 5.46 -5.27 12.24
CA ASP A 111 6.07 -5.54 10.93
C ASP A 111 7.58 -5.37 10.97
N LEU A 112 8.32 -6.42 10.55
CA LEU A 112 9.79 -6.49 10.56
C LEU A 112 10.41 -6.08 11.91
N VAL A 113 9.74 -6.36 13.04
CA VAL A 113 10.19 -5.93 14.38
C VAL A 113 11.58 -6.45 14.69
N GLU A 114 11.91 -7.67 14.28
CA GLU A 114 13.19 -8.33 14.51
C GLU A 114 14.34 -7.58 13.78
N LEU A 115 14.10 -7.14 12.55
CA LEU A 115 15.08 -6.34 11.80
C LEU A 115 15.23 -4.94 12.41
N ARG A 116 14.13 -4.34 12.86
CA ARG A 116 14.18 -3.03 13.51
C ARG A 116 14.98 -3.10 14.82
N GLU A 117 14.77 -4.13 15.60
CA GLU A 117 15.52 -4.34 16.84
C GLU A 117 17.01 -4.54 16.55
N ALA A 118 17.36 -5.43 15.63
CA ALA A 118 18.74 -5.72 15.27
C ALA A 118 19.49 -4.51 14.70
N VAL A 119 18.83 -3.69 13.87
CA VAL A 119 19.48 -2.56 13.16
C VAL A 119 19.38 -1.25 13.94
N LEU A 120 18.27 -1.00 14.61
CA LEU A 120 17.99 0.27 15.29
C LEU A 120 18.17 0.21 16.79
N GLY A 121 18.23 -1.00 17.39
CA GLY A 121 18.19 -1.19 18.83
C GLY A 121 16.80 -0.86 19.44
N GLU A 122 15.77 -0.73 18.59
CA GLU A 122 14.44 -0.32 19.00
C GLU A 122 13.38 -1.27 18.43
N GLY A 123 12.96 -2.25 19.21
CA GLY A 123 11.79 -3.11 18.90
C GLY A 123 10.43 -2.43 19.18
N ARG A 124 10.34 -1.08 19.09
CA ARG A 124 9.09 -0.36 19.36
C ARG A 124 7.98 -0.75 18.39
N LEU A 125 6.85 -1.15 18.95
CA LEU A 125 5.60 -1.29 18.18
C LEU A 125 5.12 0.10 17.76
N ARG A 126 4.67 0.22 16.49
CA ARG A 126 4.21 1.49 15.93
C ARG A 126 2.83 1.30 15.30
N ASP A 127 1.78 1.75 15.96
CA ASP A 127 0.45 1.78 15.35
C ASP A 127 0.41 2.92 14.30
N ARG A 128 0.56 2.51 13.03
CA ARG A 128 0.47 3.44 11.90
C ARG A 128 -0.96 3.66 11.45
N LEU A 129 -1.84 2.71 11.74
CA LEU A 129 -3.22 2.81 11.31
C LEU A 129 -3.99 3.85 12.12
N GLU A 130 -3.70 4.00 13.41
CA GLU A 130 -4.32 5.03 14.24
C GLU A 130 -4.05 6.43 13.67
N GLY A 131 -2.78 6.79 13.47
CA GLY A 131 -2.43 8.07 12.84
C GLY A 131 -2.92 8.23 11.39
N THR A 132 -3.13 7.12 10.68
CA THR A 132 -3.76 7.11 9.36
C THR A 132 -5.25 7.44 9.46
N ALA A 133 -5.96 6.80 10.38
CA ALA A 133 -7.39 7.03 10.62
C ALA A 133 -7.66 8.47 11.08
N GLU A 134 -6.82 9.03 11.94
CA GLU A 134 -6.91 10.42 12.36
C GLU A 134 -6.78 11.39 11.16
N ARG A 135 -5.82 11.16 10.27
CA ARG A 135 -5.63 11.98 9.06
C ARG A 135 -6.79 11.88 8.07
N LEU A 136 -7.52 10.78 8.07
CA LEU A 136 -8.68 10.54 7.21
C LEU A 136 -10.00 10.99 7.84
N ALA A 137 -10.04 11.24 9.14
CA ALA A 137 -11.29 11.44 9.92
C ALA A 137 -12.18 12.60 9.46
N ALA A 138 -11.61 13.62 8.81
CA ALA A 138 -12.40 14.74 8.27
C ALA A 138 -13.25 14.33 7.06
N ASP A 139 -12.72 13.45 6.21
CA ASP A 139 -13.30 13.09 4.91
C ASP A 139 -13.92 11.69 4.90
N PHE A 140 -13.53 10.83 5.86
CA PHE A 140 -13.84 9.41 5.86
C PHE A 140 -14.23 8.89 7.25
N GLU A 141 -15.01 7.82 7.27
CA GLU A 141 -15.35 7.04 8.45
C GLU A 141 -14.82 5.60 8.30
N LEU A 142 -14.17 5.08 9.35
CA LEU A 142 -13.67 3.71 9.39
C LEU A 142 -14.83 2.71 9.48
N GLU A 143 -14.94 1.81 8.50
CA GLU A 143 -15.96 0.75 8.48
C GLU A 143 -15.42 -0.60 9.00
N ALA A 144 -14.18 -0.94 8.67
CA ALA A 144 -13.60 -2.22 9.02
C ALA A 144 -12.09 -2.12 9.16
N ARG A 145 -11.55 -2.92 10.08
CA ARG A 145 -10.11 -3.09 10.31
C ARG A 145 -9.78 -4.58 10.36
N ARG A 146 -8.65 -4.95 9.78
CA ARG A 146 -8.14 -6.32 9.82
C ARG A 146 -6.62 -6.33 9.89
N THR A 147 -6.07 -7.08 10.83
CA THR A 147 -4.64 -7.38 10.89
C THR A 147 -4.34 -8.64 10.06
N VAL A 148 -3.32 -8.58 9.24
CA VAL A 148 -2.78 -9.72 8.49
C VAL A 148 -1.37 -9.97 8.99
N ARG A 149 -1.09 -11.19 9.43
CA ARG A 149 0.23 -11.59 9.92
C ARG A 149 0.73 -12.83 9.19
N GLY A 150 2.03 -12.87 9.00
CA GLY A 150 2.77 -13.99 8.50
C GLY A 150 4.20 -13.97 9.01
N SER A 151 4.99 -14.96 8.64
CA SER A 151 6.41 -14.99 8.91
C SER A 151 7.16 -15.40 7.66
N ALA A 152 8.39 -14.93 7.52
CA ALA A 152 9.31 -15.32 6.47
C ALA A 152 10.72 -15.51 7.04
N ARG A 153 11.54 -16.27 6.34
CA ARG A 153 12.98 -16.29 6.59
C ARG A 153 13.65 -15.49 5.48
N LEU A 154 14.35 -14.44 5.86
CA LEU A 154 15.04 -13.56 4.92
C LEU A 154 16.54 -13.82 4.99
N GLY A 155 17.15 -14.16 3.85
CA GLY A 155 18.60 -14.19 3.70
C GLY A 155 19.19 -12.78 3.63
N PRO A 156 20.53 -12.64 3.68
CA PRO A 156 21.21 -11.33 3.76
C PRO A 156 20.81 -10.34 2.65
N ASP A 157 20.62 -10.82 1.43
CA ASP A 157 20.21 -9.95 0.31
C ASP A 157 18.79 -9.42 0.48
N ALA A 158 17.84 -10.28 0.81
CA ALA A 158 16.46 -9.90 1.06
C ALA A 158 16.33 -8.97 2.27
N ILE A 159 17.15 -9.16 3.32
CA ILE A 159 17.22 -8.25 4.48
C ILE A 159 17.68 -6.87 4.03
N ARG A 160 18.74 -6.80 3.20
CA ARG A 160 19.25 -5.55 2.66
C ARG A 160 18.19 -4.80 1.86
N ASP A 161 17.50 -5.51 0.97
CA ASP A 161 16.44 -4.93 0.13
C ASP A 161 15.25 -4.44 0.96
N ALA A 162 14.79 -5.24 1.93
CA ALA A 162 13.71 -4.85 2.85
C ALA A 162 14.07 -3.61 3.67
N LEU A 163 15.30 -3.50 4.14
CA LEU A 163 15.77 -2.34 4.90
C LEU A 163 15.98 -1.12 4.00
N ALA A 164 16.44 -1.29 2.77
CA ALA A 164 16.57 -0.20 1.80
C ALA A 164 15.20 0.39 1.43
N ALA A 165 14.19 -0.44 1.30
CA ALA A 165 12.83 -0.01 0.98
C ALA A 165 12.11 0.70 2.15
N THR A 166 12.40 0.29 3.40
CA THR A 166 11.65 0.74 4.59
C THR A 166 12.39 1.77 5.42
N TYR A 167 13.70 1.71 5.46
CA TYR A 167 14.53 2.56 6.29
C TYR A 167 15.60 3.21 5.42
N ARG A 168 15.65 4.53 5.40
CA ARG A 168 16.80 5.27 4.85
C ARG A 168 18.04 4.77 5.58
N ALA A 169 18.72 3.78 5.01
CA ALA A 169 19.95 3.22 5.55
C ALA A 169 21.00 4.31 5.60
N ARG A 170 21.30 4.84 6.79
CA ARG A 170 22.49 5.66 6.99
C ARG A 170 23.69 4.74 6.85
N ASP A 171 24.78 5.25 6.24
CA ASP A 171 25.99 4.48 5.95
C ASP A 171 26.54 3.70 7.17
N SER A 172 26.40 4.26 8.38
CA SER A 172 26.82 3.61 9.64
C SER A 172 26.09 2.31 9.99
N ARG A 173 25.05 1.93 9.25
CA ARG A 173 24.27 0.70 9.48
C ARG A 173 24.49 -0.36 8.42
N ARG A 174 25.14 -0.02 7.29
CA ARG A 174 25.38 -0.96 6.18
C ARG A 174 26.17 -2.19 6.61
N GLU A 175 27.20 -2.01 7.44
CA GLU A 175 28.02 -3.11 7.95
C GLU A 175 27.20 -4.07 8.85
N ARG A 176 26.35 -3.54 9.73
CA ARG A 176 25.45 -4.37 10.55
C ARG A 176 24.48 -5.18 9.70
N ILE A 177 23.92 -4.55 8.68
CA ILE A 177 22.99 -5.18 7.75
C ILE A 177 23.70 -6.27 6.95
N ALA A 178 24.90 -6.01 6.45
CA ALA A 178 25.69 -6.98 5.69
C ALA A 178 26.14 -8.20 6.51
N ALA A 179 26.26 -8.04 7.82
CA ALA A 179 26.65 -9.11 8.74
C ALA A 179 25.46 -9.92 9.31
N MET A 180 24.22 -9.58 8.94
CA MET A 180 23.06 -10.31 9.44
C MET A 180 22.96 -11.70 8.83
N PRO A 181 22.79 -12.75 9.65
CA PRO A 181 22.49 -14.09 9.14
C PRO A 181 21.08 -14.16 8.59
N GLU A 182 20.73 -15.30 8.00
CA GLU A 182 19.32 -15.58 7.69
C GLU A 182 18.46 -15.43 8.95
N THR A 183 17.45 -14.55 8.87
CA THR A 183 16.66 -14.13 10.02
C THR A 183 15.19 -14.42 9.77
N ALA A 184 14.53 -15.02 10.78
CA ALA A 184 13.08 -15.13 10.79
C ALA A 184 12.49 -13.76 11.11
N VAL A 185 11.53 -13.31 10.30
CA VAL A 185 10.89 -12.00 10.45
C VAL A 185 9.38 -12.13 10.51
N THR A 186 8.76 -11.24 11.26
CA THR A 186 7.32 -11.03 11.26
C THR A 186 6.96 -10.10 10.10
N LEU A 187 6.02 -10.54 9.26
CA LEU A 187 5.37 -9.72 8.23
C LEU A 187 3.97 -9.38 8.74
N SER A 188 3.70 -8.11 8.91
CA SER A 188 2.42 -7.67 9.47
C SER A 188 1.89 -6.45 8.72
N HIS A 189 0.60 -6.49 8.34
CA HIS A 189 -0.11 -5.36 7.74
C HIS A 189 -1.45 -5.16 8.41
N GLU A 190 -1.82 -3.90 8.56
CA GLU A 190 -3.16 -3.46 8.94
C GLU A 190 -3.89 -3.03 7.67
N LEU A 191 -5.02 -3.67 7.41
CA LEU A 191 -5.95 -3.32 6.35
C LEU A 191 -7.13 -2.58 6.96
N ALA A 192 -7.47 -1.42 6.41
CA ALA A 192 -8.60 -0.63 6.86
C ALA A 192 -9.46 -0.19 5.69
N ARG A 193 -10.77 -0.38 5.80
CA ARG A 193 -11.75 0.08 4.85
C ARG A 193 -12.51 1.26 5.41
N PHE A 194 -12.64 2.29 4.59
CA PHE A 194 -13.31 3.54 4.95
C PHE A 194 -14.42 3.85 3.94
N ARG A 195 -15.46 4.52 4.42
CA ARG A 195 -16.48 5.14 3.58
C ARG A 195 -16.35 6.66 3.59
N PRO A 196 -16.72 7.36 2.51
CA PRO A 196 -16.84 8.81 2.51
C PRO A 196 -17.83 9.31 3.55
N ARG A 197 -17.53 10.46 4.11
CA ARG A 197 -18.49 11.24 4.93
C ARG A 197 -19.38 12.11 4.08
#